data_3a82a356aa46eb6327f0d65292ab9c8e
#
_entry.id   3a82a356aa46eb6327f0d65292ab9c8e
#
_cell.length_a   1.000
_cell.length_b   1.000
_cell.length_c   1.000
_cell.angle_alpha   90.00
_cell.angle_beta   90.00
_cell.angle_gamma   90.00
#
_symmetry.space_group_name_H-M   'P 1'
#
loop_
_entity.id
_entity.type
_entity.pdbx_description
1 polymer ?
#
loop_
_entity_poly.entity_id
_entity_poly.type
_entity_poly.pdbx_seq_one_letter_code
_entity_poly.pdbx_strand_id
1 'polypeptide(L)'
;SYVRQYAVDAVAARLCYTYGPTVTPGNSRADAQFLRRALAGEDVVLKSAGSQVRSYCYAADAAGALLSILLSGASGEAYNVANRESVASIREYAETLAQLAGVRVTFDLPTDAERQGYSVVTRAVQRPDKLEALGWRPRFSLEEGLEHTLKILSGEALK
;
A
#
# COMPACT_ATOMS: atom_id res chain seq x y z
N SER A 1 15.43 -19.05 -11.70
CA SER A 1 16.57 -19.88 -12.13
C SER A 1 17.09 -20.74 -10.99
N TYR A 2 17.26 -20.25 -9.75
CA TYR A 2 17.82 -20.99 -8.61
C TYR A 2 17.06 -22.28 -8.29
N VAL A 3 15.72 -22.25 -8.31
CA VAL A 3 14.90 -23.46 -8.10
C VAL A 3 15.26 -24.56 -9.07
N ARG A 4 15.40 -24.24 -10.36
CA ARG A 4 15.73 -25.24 -11.41
C ARG A 4 17.20 -25.67 -11.40
N GLN A 5 18.12 -24.76 -11.07
CA GLN A 5 19.55 -24.98 -11.19
C GLN A 5 20.17 -25.61 -9.94
N TYR A 6 19.63 -25.26 -8.75
CA TYR A 6 20.21 -25.67 -7.47
C TYR A 6 19.23 -26.38 -6.55
N ALA A 7 18.03 -26.72 -7.05
CA ALA A 7 16.96 -27.37 -6.28
C ALA A 7 16.61 -26.61 -4.96
N VAL A 8 16.76 -25.27 -4.97
CA VAL A 8 16.39 -24.44 -3.83
C VAL A 8 14.88 -24.35 -3.78
N ASP A 9 14.29 -24.66 -2.63
CA ASP A 9 12.87 -24.42 -2.40
C ASP A 9 12.63 -22.93 -2.15
N ALA A 10 12.07 -22.24 -3.13
CA ALA A 10 11.86 -20.80 -3.09
C ALA A 10 10.60 -20.38 -3.82
N VAL A 11 9.90 -19.42 -3.23
CA VAL A 11 8.73 -18.77 -3.81
C VAL A 11 8.96 -17.26 -3.88
N ALA A 12 8.29 -16.58 -4.79
CA ALA A 12 8.37 -15.13 -4.93
C ALA A 12 7.07 -14.46 -4.48
N ALA A 13 7.13 -13.52 -3.54
CA ALA A 13 6.03 -12.66 -3.18
C ALA A 13 6.21 -11.27 -3.85
N ARG A 14 5.22 -10.84 -4.63
CA ARG A 14 5.19 -9.52 -5.27
C ARG A 14 4.22 -8.63 -4.51
N LEU A 15 4.75 -7.82 -3.59
CA LEU A 15 3.94 -6.90 -2.82
C LEU A 15 3.49 -5.72 -3.68
N CYS A 16 2.22 -5.34 -3.54
CA CYS A 16 1.68 -4.09 -4.05
C CYS A 16 2.10 -2.90 -3.17
N TYR A 17 1.39 -1.77 -3.24
CA TYR A 17 1.60 -0.64 -2.34
C TYR A 17 1.16 -1.01 -0.93
N THR A 18 2.11 -1.56 -0.16
CA THR A 18 1.88 -1.90 1.25
C THR A 18 2.03 -0.66 2.10
N TYR A 19 1.07 -0.40 2.97
CA TYR A 19 1.01 0.72 3.89
C TYR A 19 0.70 0.24 5.32
N GLY A 20 0.99 1.08 6.31
CA GLY A 20 0.74 0.72 7.71
C GLY A 20 1.64 1.49 8.69
N PRO A 21 1.58 1.16 9.98
CA PRO A 21 2.27 1.92 11.03
C PRO A 21 3.80 1.73 11.05
N THR A 22 4.34 0.86 10.19
CA THR A 22 5.79 0.59 10.10
C THR A 22 6.51 1.52 9.13
N VAL A 23 5.91 2.65 8.75
CA VAL A 23 6.53 3.63 7.87
C VAL A 23 7.80 4.22 8.50
N THR A 24 8.91 4.16 7.79
CA THR A 24 10.19 4.71 8.27
C THR A 24 10.27 6.22 8.05
N PRO A 25 10.99 6.99 8.89
CA PRO A 25 11.14 8.44 8.72
C PRO A 25 11.72 8.86 7.36
N GLY A 26 12.61 8.06 6.80
CA GLY A 26 13.25 8.33 5.51
C GLY A 26 12.43 7.93 4.28
N ASN A 27 11.24 7.38 4.45
CA ASN A 27 10.40 6.98 3.32
C ASN A 27 9.85 8.21 2.59
N SER A 28 10.28 8.43 1.33
CA SER A 28 9.92 9.57 0.50
C SER A 28 8.67 9.36 -0.36
N ARG A 29 8.02 8.19 -0.28
CA ARG A 29 6.80 7.91 -1.04
C ARG A 29 5.66 8.84 -0.65
N ALA A 30 4.76 9.10 -1.59
CA ALA A 30 3.64 10.01 -1.39
C ALA A 30 2.74 9.60 -0.21
N ASP A 31 2.39 8.32 -0.11
CA ASP A 31 1.60 7.75 0.99
C ASP A 31 2.23 7.99 2.37
N ALA A 32 3.57 7.86 2.48
CA ALA A 32 4.29 8.15 3.71
C ALA A 32 4.34 9.65 4.03
N GLN A 33 4.42 10.51 3.02
CA GLN A 33 4.35 11.97 3.20
C GLN A 33 2.96 12.40 3.67
N PHE A 34 1.90 11.86 3.06
CA PHE A 34 0.51 12.12 3.46
C PHE A 34 0.27 11.74 4.92
N LEU A 35 0.73 10.55 5.31
CA LEU A 35 0.59 10.06 6.67
C LEU A 35 1.30 10.97 7.70
N ARG A 36 2.54 11.40 7.41
CA ARG A 36 3.28 12.30 8.31
C ARG A 36 2.57 13.64 8.50
N ARG A 37 2.04 14.22 7.41
CA ARG A 37 1.30 15.49 7.48
C ARG A 37 0.00 15.32 8.28
N ALA A 38 -0.75 14.26 8.00
CA ALA A 38 -1.99 13.95 8.71
C ALA A 38 -1.75 13.79 10.23
N LEU A 39 -0.69 13.06 10.64
CA LEU A 39 -0.30 12.91 12.04
C LEU A 39 0.16 14.22 12.70
N ALA A 40 0.72 15.15 11.93
CA ALA A 40 1.08 16.47 12.39
C ALA A 40 -0.11 17.45 12.47
N GLY A 41 -1.32 17.02 12.09
CA GLY A 41 -2.49 17.90 11.99
C GLY A 41 -2.43 18.88 10.82
N GLU A 42 -1.57 18.60 9.83
CA GLU A 42 -1.40 19.43 8.64
C GLU A 42 -2.20 18.91 7.45
N ASP A 43 -2.61 19.82 6.57
CA ASP A 43 -3.30 19.45 5.33
C ASP A 43 -2.45 18.52 4.47
N VAL A 44 -3.05 17.48 3.89
CA VAL A 44 -2.40 16.55 2.97
C VAL A 44 -2.23 17.22 1.62
N VAL A 45 -1.00 17.30 1.11
CA VAL A 45 -0.69 18.00 -0.15
C VAL A 45 -0.45 17.00 -1.28
N LEU A 46 -1.27 17.09 -2.33
CA LEU A 46 -1.06 16.37 -3.58
C LEU A 46 -0.31 17.26 -4.58
N LYS A 47 0.81 16.74 -5.08
CA LYS A 47 1.60 17.39 -6.14
C LYS A 47 1.19 16.98 -7.56
N SER A 48 -0.03 16.45 -7.73
CA SER A 48 -0.64 16.09 -9.00
C SER A 48 -2.14 15.93 -8.83
N ALA A 49 -2.89 15.70 -9.90
CA ALA A 49 -4.31 15.36 -9.82
C ALA A 49 -4.61 14.07 -9.03
N GLY A 50 -3.59 13.25 -8.75
CA GLY A 50 -3.72 12.03 -7.98
C GLY A 50 -4.52 10.91 -8.68
N SER A 51 -4.67 10.97 -10.00
CA SER A 51 -5.52 10.05 -10.77
C SER A 51 -4.93 8.66 -10.96
N GLN A 52 -3.66 8.45 -10.62
CA GLN A 52 -3.02 7.14 -10.75
C GLN A 52 -3.63 6.12 -9.80
N VAL A 53 -4.11 5.01 -10.36
CA VAL A 53 -4.77 3.92 -9.61
C VAL A 53 -3.75 2.85 -9.19
N ARG A 54 -3.84 2.40 -7.96
CA ARG A 54 -2.94 1.42 -7.35
C ARG A 54 -3.73 0.36 -6.58
N SER A 55 -3.13 -0.83 -6.42
CA SER A 55 -3.54 -1.77 -5.38
C SER A 55 -2.84 -1.42 -4.09
N TYR A 56 -3.59 -1.41 -3.00
CA TYR A 56 -3.06 -1.23 -1.65
C TYR A 56 -3.25 -2.50 -0.83
N CYS A 57 -2.39 -2.71 0.17
CA CYS A 57 -2.52 -3.80 1.13
C CYS A 57 -2.02 -3.33 2.50
N TYR A 58 -2.84 -3.52 3.53
CA TYR A 58 -2.43 -3.19 4.89
C TYR A 58 -1.29 -4.10 5.36
N ALA A 59 -0.35 -3.57 6.13
CA ALA A 59 0.86 -4.27 6.52
C ALA A 59 0.60 -5.60 7.26
N ALA A 60 -0.43 -5.66 8.11
CA ALA A 60 -0.80 -6.90 8.80
C ALA A 60 -1.32 -7.98 7.83
N ASP A 61 -2.13 -7.59 6.83
CA ASP A 61 -2.59 -8.49 5.78
C ASP A 61 -1.43 -8.96 4.92
N ALA A 62 -0.51 -8.07 4.57
CA ALA A 62 0.69 -8.41 3.82
C ALA A 62 1.57 -9.42 4.59
N ALA A 63 1.74 -9.26 5.91
CA ALA A 63 2.44 -10.22 6.75
C ALA A 63 1.75 -11.59 6.76
N GLY A 64 0.43 -11.62 6.92
CA GLY A 64 -0.36 -12.86 6.81
C GLY A 64 -0.24 -13.53 5.44
N ALA A 65 -0.20 -12.73 4.36
CA ALA A 65 0.03 -13.21 3.01
C ALA A 65 1.40 -13.88 2.86
N LEU A 66 2.46 -13.25 3.38
CA LEU A 66 3.81 -13.82 3.35
C LEU A 66 3.90 -15.15 4.10
N LEU A 67 3.24 -15.27 5.26
CA LEU A 67 3.16 -16.53 6.01
C LEU A 67 2.40 -17.59 5.21
N SER A 68 1.27 -17.25 4.59
CA SER A 68 0.51 -18.19 3.74
C SER A 68 1.33 -18.68 2.56
N ILE A 69 2.08 -17.79 1.90
CA ILE A 69 2.98 -18.14 0.80
C ILE A 69 4.12 -19.04 1.28
N LEU A 70 4.70 -18.73 2.44
CA LEU A 70 5.78 -19.54 3.02
C LEU A 70 5.35 -20.97 3.35
N LEU A 71 4.14 -21.13 3.88
CA LEU A 71 3.62 -22.42 4.34
C LEU A 71 2.98 -23.27 3.24
N SER A 72 2.42 -22.63 2.21
CA SER A 72 1.57 -23.30 1.22
C SER A 72 1.90 -22.95 -0.22
N GLY A 73 2.84 -22.08 -0.45
CA GLY A 73 3.25 -21.68 -1.81
C GLY A 73 4.01 -22.79 -2.53
N ALA A 74 3.71 -22.99 -3.81
CA ALA A 74 4.43 -23.95 -4.63
C ALA A 74 5.81 -23.42 -5.03
N SER A 75 6.83 -24.27 -4.91
CA SER A 75 8.21 -23.94 -5.26
C SER A 75 8.34 -23.45 -6.70
N GLY A 76 9.07 -22.37 -6.91
CA GLY A 76 9.26 -21.74 -8.21
C GLY A 76 8.15 -20.82 -8.68
N GLU A 77 7.04 -20.74 -7.93
CA GLU A 77 5.89 -19.88 -8.26
C GLU A 77 6.05 -18.45 -7.72
N ALA A 78 5.26 -17.54 -8.30
CA ALA A 78 5.17 -16.17 -7.87
C ALA A 78 3.72 -15.79 -7.51
N TYR A 79 3.56 -15.14 -6.37
CA TYR A 79 2.26 -14.72 -5.82
C TYR A 79 2.19 -13.21 -5.68
N ASN A 80 1.15 -12.60 -6.22
CA ASN A 80 0.87 -11.18 -6.00
C ASN A 80 0.18 -11.02 -4.64
N VAL A 81 0.72 -10.15 -3.82
CA VAL A 81 0.16 -9.77 -2.52
C VAL A 81 -0.55 -8.43 -2.67
N ALA A 82 -1.85 -8.46 -2.77
CA ALA A 82 -2.70 -7.29 -2.94
C ALA A 82 -4.09 -7.54 -2.36
N ASN A 83 -4.73 -6.50 -1.84
CA ASN A 83 -6.15 -6.56 -1.52
C ASN A 83 -6.96 -6.12 -2.75
N ARG A 84 -7.80 -7.00 -3.27
CA ARG A 84 -8.66 -6.77 -4.43
C ARG A 84 -9.67 -5.63 -4.21
N GLU A 85 -10.09 -5.42 -2.95
CA GLU A 85 -11.07 -4.41 -2.56
C GLU A 85 -10.42 -3.07 -2.21
N SER A 86 -9.09 -3.05 -2.00
CA SER A 86 -8.32 -1.83 -1.73
C SER A 86 -7.60 -1.32 -2.98
N VAL A 87 -8.37 -1.14 -4.06
CA VAL A 87 -7.89 -0.51 -5.30
C VAL A 87 -8.41 0.92 -5.32
N ALA A 88 -7.50 1.89 -5.24
CA ALA A 88 -7.84 3.30 -5.16
C ALA A 88 -6.85 4.15 -5.96
N SER A 89 -7.26 5.35 -6.36
CA SER A 89 -6.37 6.38 -6.84
C SER A 89 -5.53 6.97 -5.68
N ILE A 90 -4.43 7.61 -6.01
CA ILE A 90 -3.63 8.34 -5.01
C ILE A 90 -4.48 9.43 -4.33
N ARG A 91 -5.41 10.03 -5.09
CA ARG A 91 -6.35 11.04 -4.57
C ARG A 91 -7.33 10.43 -3.56
N GLU A 92 -8.00 9.33 -3.91
CA GLU A 92 -8.93 8.64 -2.98
C GLU A 92 -8.21 8.20 -1.70
N TYR A 93 -6.98 7.66 -1.82
CA TYR A 93 -6.16 7.33 -0.65
C TYR A 93 -5.92 8.56 0.25
N ALA A 94 -5.53 9.70 -0.34
CA ALA A 94 -5.25 10.94 0.38
C ALA A 94 -6.52 11.52 1.01
N GLU A 95 -7.66 11.50 0.30
CA GLU A 95 -8.94 11.98 0.80
C GLU A 95 -9.44 11.14 1.98
N THR A 96 -9.36 9.79 1.89
CA THR A 96 -9.72 8.90 2.99
C THR A 96 -8.86 9.16 4.22
N LEU A 97 -7.52 9.26 4.04
CA LEU A 97 -6.60 9.55 5.14
C LEU A 97 -6.87 10.91 5.78
N ALA A 98 -7.08 11.96 4.98
CA ALA A 98 -7.34 13.31 5.45
C ALA A 98 -8.67 13.38 6.24
N GLN A 99 -9.71 12.71 5.75
CA GLN A 99 -11.00 12.61 6.44
C GLN A 99 -10.85 11.96 7.82
N LEU A 100 -10.13 10.83 7.91
CA LEU A 100 -9.88 10.11 9.16
C LEU A 100 -9.05 10.93 10.17
N ALA A 101 -8.12 11.73 9.67
CA ALA A 101 -7.27 12.59 10.50
C ALA A 101 -7.89 13.97 10.83
N GLY A 102 -9.05 14.30 10.28
CA GLY A 102 -9.70 15.60 10.47
C GLY A 102 -8.98 16.77 9.81
N VAL A 103 -8.18 16.53 8.76
CA VAL A 103 -7.47 17.54 7.97
C VAL A 103 -8.02 17.61 6.54
N ARG A 104 -7.54 18.55 5.71
CA ARG A 104 -7.99 18.71 4.32
C ARG A 104 -6.96 18.17 3.34
N VAL A 105 -7.43 17.95 2.11
CA VAL A 105 -6.57 17.73 0.95
C VAL A 105 -6.40 19.03 0.19
N THR A 106 -5.16 19.40 -0.11
CA THR A 106 -4.80 20.56 -0.92
C THR A 106 -3.95 20.12 -2.11
N PHE A 107 -3.94 20.95 -3.15
CA PHE A 107 -3.20 20.64 -4.38
C PHE A 107 -2.12 21.70 -4.60
N ASP A 108 -0.89 21.22 -4.72
CA ASP A 108 0.27 22.00 -5.16
C ASP A 108 0.70 21.41 -6.51
N LEU A 109 0.05 21.90 -7.58
CA LEU A 109 0.23 21.34 -8.91
C LEU A 109 1.60 21.74 -9.47
N PRO A 110 2.38 20.79 -9.97
CA PRO A 110 3.71 21.04 -10.49
C PRO A 110 3.67 21.87 -11.78
N THR A 111 4.73 22.59 -12.01
CA THR A 111 5.03 23.20 -13.31
C THR A 111 5.27 22.13 -14.38
N ASP A 112 5.21 22.50 -15.66
CA ASP A 112 5.43 21.55 -16.74
C ASP A 112 6.83 20.91 -16.72
N ALA A 113 7.84 21.62 -16.23
CA ALA A 113 9.19 21.10 -16.05
C ALA A 113 9.25 19.99 -14.98
N GLU A 114 8.54 20.14 -13.88
CA GLU A 114 8.51 19.16 -12.78
C GLU A 114 7.71 17.90 -13.15
N ARG A 115 6.72 18.02 -14.05
CA ARG A 115 5.93 16.87 -14.54
C ARG A 115 6.77 15.84 -15.29
N GLN A 116 7.88 16.23 -15.92
CA GLN A 116 8.74 15.31 -16.67
C GLN A 116 9.37 14.21 -15.82
N GLY A 117 9.48 14.41 -14.50
CA GLY A 117 9.97 13.40 -13.57
C GLY A 117 8.91 12.42 -13.02
N TYR A 118 7.65 12.58 -13.41
CA TYR A 118 6.57 11.77 -12.85
C TYR A 118 6.38 10.44 -13.57
N SER A 119 5.95 9.44 -12.83
CA SER A 119 5.65 8.13 -13.40
C SER A 119 4.54 8.21 -14.43
N VAL A 120 4.81 7.69 -15.63
CA VAL A 120 3.81 7.56 -16.71
C VAL A 120 2.80 6.44 -16.45
N VAL A 121 3.02 5.63 -15.42
CA VAL A 121 2.12 4.51 -15.08
C VAL A 121 0.85 5.05 -14.43
N THR A 122 -0.23 5.05 -15.18
CA THR A 122 -1.55 5.52 -14.71
C THR A 122 -2.30 4.48 -13.89
N ARG A 123 -2.05 3.19 -14.14
CA ARG A 123 -2.73 2.08 -13.44
C ARG A 123 -1.74 0.95 -13.13
N ALA A 124 -1.56 0.64 -11.84
CA ALA A 124 -0.77 -0.50 -11.36
C ALA A 124 -1.60 -1.30 -10.36
N VAL A 125 -2.47 -2.16 -10.89
CA VAL A 125 -3.37 -3.02 -10.11
C VAL A 125 -2.91 -4.46 -10.26
N GLN A 126 -2.71 -5.13 -9.14
CA GLN A 126 -2.31 -6.53 -9.06
C GLN A 126 -3.52 -7.42 -8.79
N ARG A 127 -3.52 -8.61 -9.38
CA ARG A 127 -4.53 -9.65 -9.13
C ARG A 127 -3.96 -10.69 -8.18
N PRO A 128 -4.58 -10.92 -7.01
CA PRO A 128 -4.10 -11.85 -6.00
C PRO A 128 -4.64 -13.29 -6.19
N ASP A 129 -5.17 -13.66 -7.36
CA ASP A 129 -5.93 -14.90 -7.58
C ASP A 129 -5.18 -16.15 -7.09
N LYS A 130 -3.87 -16.26 -7.36
CA LYS A 130 -3.06 -17.41 -6.91
C LYS A 130 -2.93 -17.46 -5.38
N LEU A 131 -2.79 -16.31 -4.74
CA LEU A 131 -2.71 -16.22 -3.27
C LEU A 131 -4.04 -16.55 -2.63
N GLU A 132 -5.13 -16.05 -3.21
CA GLU A 132 -6.48 -16.36 -2.76
C GLU A 132 -6.81 -17.87 -2.92
N ALA A 133 -6.25 -18.53 -3.92
CA ALA A 133 -6.38 -19.98 -4.09
C ALA A 133 -5.67 -20.78 -2.99
N LEU A 134 -4.66 -20.21 -2.30
CA LEU A 134 -4.07 -20.80 -1.11
C LEU A 134 -4.94 -20.63 0.16
N GLY A 135 -6.09 -19.96 0.05
CA GLY A 135 -7.01 -19.72 1.17
C GLY A 135 -6.78 -18.39 1.89
N TRP A 136 -5.77 -17.61 1.52
CA TRP A 136 -5.56 -16.29 2.11
C TRP A 136 -6.65 -15.30 1.68
N ARG A 137 -7.07 -14.44 2.61
CA ARG A 137 -7.97 -13.31 2.36
C ARG A 137 -7.50 -12.11 3.17
N PRO A 138 -7.58 -10.88 2.61
CA PRO A 138 -7.36 -9.67 3.39
C PRO A 138 -8.47 -9.50 4.43
N ARG A 139 -8.15 -8.87 5.55
CA ARG A 139 -9.08 -8.61 6.66
C ARG A 139 -9.47 -7.15 6.79
N PHE A 140 -8.66 -6.25 6.21
CA PHE A 140 -8.82 -4.82 6.36
C PHE A 140 -9.14 -4.18 5.01
N SER A 141 -10.18 -3.38 4.97
CA SER A 141 -10.40 -2.40 3.89
C SER A 141 -9.31 -1.32 3.90
N LEU A 142 -9.27 -0.48 2.87
CA LEU A 142 -8.35 0.66 2.84
C LEU A 142 -8.59 1.61 4.03
N GLU A 143 -9.85 1.91 4.31
CA GLU A 143 -10.26 2.81 5.38
C GLU A 143 -9.87 2.27 6.77
N GLU A 144 -10.22 1.02 7.09
CA GLU A 144 -9.86 0.37 8.36
C GLU A 144 -8.35 0.31 8.56
N GLY A 145 -7.57 -0.03 7.53
CA GLY A 145 -6.12 -0.07 7.62
C GLY A 145 -5.49 1.31 7.83
N LEU A 146 -6.06 2.36 7.25
CA LEU A 146 -5.64 3.76 7.48
C LEU A 146 -6.01 4.23 8.88
N GLU A 147 -7.21 3.93 9.37
CA GLU A 147 -7.65 4.23 10.72
C GLU A 147 -6.74 3.57 11.76
N HIS A 148 -6.47 2.27 11.61
CA HIS A 148 -5.53 1.55 12.47
C HIS A 148 -4.12 2.16 12.44
N THR A 149 -3.66 2.56 11.26
CA THR A 149 -2.35 3.20 11.09
C THR A 149 -2.27 4.50 11.88
N LEU A 150 -3.28 5.36 11.76
CA LEU A 150 -3.35 6.63 12.49
C LEU A 150 -3.41 6.39 14.00
N LYS A 151 -4.29 5.52 14.49
CA LYS A 151 -4.42 5.21 15.92
C LYS A 151 -3.12 4.69 16.53
N ILE A 152 -2.45 3.74 15.89
CA ILE A 152 -1.18 3.18 16.37
C ILE A 152 -0.10 4.27 16.45
N LEU A 153 0.01 5.12 15.45
CA LEU A 153 1.05 6.14 15.40
C LEU A 153 0.75 7.37 16.26
N SER A 154 -0.51 7.67 16.55
CA SER A 154 -0.91 8.69 17.54
C SER A 154 -0.83 8.21 18.98
N GLY A 155 -0.60 6.90 19.21
CA GLY A 155 -0.58 6.30 20.54
C GLY A 155 -1.96 6.01 21.12
N GLU A 156 -3.00 6.03 20.29
CA GLU A 156 -4.35 5.66 20.69
C GLU A 156 -4.53 4.13 20.76
N ALA A 157 -5.33 3.67 21.72
CA ALA A 157 -5.65 2.24 21.83
C ALA A 157 -6.53 1.77 20.66
N LEU A 158 -6.18 0.65 20.05
CA LEU A 158 -7.07 -0.08 19.16
C LEU A 158 -8.20 -0.70 19.98
N LYS A 159 -9.43 -0.42 19.59
CA LYS A 159 -10.62 -1.04 20.20
C LYS A 159 -10.95 -2.36 19.53
#